data_0f97ef0f9ad14aef975a0a2dbe61416d
#
_entry.id   0f97ef0f9ad14aef975a0a2dbe61416d
#
_cell.length_a   1.000
_cell.length_b   1.000
_cell.length_c   1.000
_cell.angle_alpha   90.00
_cell.angle_beta   90.00
_cell.angle_gamma   90.00
#
_symmetry.space_group_name_H-M   'P 1'
#
loop_
_entity.id
_entity.type
_entity.pdbx_description
1 polymer ?
#
loop_
_entity_poly.entity_id
_entity_poly.type
_entity_poly.pdbx_seq_one_letter_code
_entity_poly.pdbx_strand_id
1 'polypeptide(L)'
;MSKIEVSEVRSRAERNAFIRFPWRIYSNDPVWVPPLIIERKAFLNRKRHPFYKHGDAALFLARKNGEIIGRIMASDDPNYNALHRSNAGCFGLFECTNDRDVAAALFERAASWLREKGRTEVMGPIDYSTNYVCGLLIDGFQFPPTILTAHNPPYYRELIESCGFTKAKDWYAWWFSEYREPAARLHKVAQARASSLRATIRPVNLRELKQESELLRVIYNQAWEKNWGFVPFTEAEFEHLAGEMKPLVVPEGALIAEVGDEPIGFVIGVPDINVALRHINGRLTRFGFPIGLLKLLYYRTKIRTARLIALGVAEKYRRAGIAEMLVLQVMTEGLRRGFKGELSMTLEDNFMVNRFIEAMGADRYKTYRIYRKQLPC
;
A
#
# COMPACT_ATOMS: atom_id res chain seq x y z
N MET A 1 12.77 -37.84 -1.03
CA MET A 1 12.01 -36.58 -0.96
C MET A 1 12.18 -35.85 -2.28
N SER A 2 11.12 -35.36 -2.92
CA SER A 2 11.23 -34.59 -4.14
C SER A 2 11.92 -33.26 -3.87
N LYS A 3 12.92 -32.93 -4.68
CA LYS A 3 13.74 -31.71 -4.53
C LYS A 3 12.94 -30.46 -4.82
N ILE A 4 13.01 -29.47 -3.94
CA ILE A 4 12.46 -28.12 -4.18
C ILE A 4 13.52 -27.36 -4.99
N GLU A 5 13.11 -26.80 -6.13
CA GLU A 5 13.96 -26.00 -6.99
C GLU A 5 13.45 -24.55 -7.02
N VAL A 6 14.34 -23.59 -6.71
CA VAL A 6 14.01 -22.16 -6.79
C VAL A 6 14.80 -21.52 -7.91
N SER A 7 14.11 -21.00 -8.91
CA SER A 7 14.71 -20.38 -10.08
C SER A 7 14.25 -18.94 -10.27
N GLU A 8 15.12 -18.11 -10.82
CA GLU A 8 14.81 -16.75 -11.21
C GLU A 8 13.87 -16.72 -12.44
N VAL A 9 12.91 -15.83 -12.43
CA VAL A 9 11.96 -15.59 -13.53
C VAL A 9 12.65 -14.81 -14.65
N ARG A 10 12.94 -15.45 -15.77
CA ARG A 10 13.62 -14.83 -16.91
C ARG A 10 12.76 -14.68 -18.14
N SER A 11 11.80 -15.59 -18.33
CA SER A 11 10.94 -15.63 -19.51
C SER A 11 9.59 -14.91 -19.29
N ARG A 12 8.92 -14.56 -20.40
CA ARG A 12 7.55 -14.03 -20.36
C ARG A 12 6.54 -15.06 -19.82
N ALA A 13 6.77 -16.33 -20.12
CA ALA A 13 5.91 -17.43 -19.63
C ALA A 13 6.01 -17.56 -18.11
N GLU A 14 7.22 -17.57 -17.56
CA GLU A 14 7.46 -17.62 -16.12
C GLU A 14 6.91 -16.39 -15.40
N ARG A 15 7.05 -15.18 -15.98
CA ARG A 15 6.45 -13.97 -15.42
C ARG A 15 4.92 -14.06 -15.36
N ASN A 16 4.29 -14.61 -16.40
CA ASN A 16 2.85 -14.85 -16.38
C ASN A 16 2.46 -15.89 -15.31
N ALA A 17 3.26 -16.93 -15.13
CA ALA A 17 3.06 -17.93 -14.08
C ALA A 17 3.23 -17.32 -12.68
N PHE A 18 4.26 -16.49 -12.48
CA PHE A 18 4.48 -15.73 -11.24
C PHE A 18 3.28 -14.85 -10.89
N ILE A 19 2.75 -14.09 -11.86
CA ILE A 19 1.59 -13.22 -11.67
C ILE A 19 0.35 -14.03 -11.29
N ARG A 20 0.16 -15.21 -11.88
CA ARG A 20 -1.06 -16.02 -11.71
C ARG A 20 -1.01 -16.98 -10.53
N PHE A 21 0.13 -17.20 -9.92
CA PHE A 21 0.25 -18.13 -8.80
C PHE A 21 -0.69 -17.85 -7.62
N PRO A 22 -0.99 -16.59 -7.23
CA PRO A 22 -1.95 -16.28 -6.17
C PRO A 22 -3.34 -16.89 -6.37
N TRP A 23 -3.82 -17.01 -7.60
CA TRP A 23 -5.14 -17.64 -7.86
C TRP A 23 -5.24 -19.08 -7.38
N ARG A 24 -4.10 -19.77 -7.25
CA ARG A 24 -4.05 -21.11 -6.66
C ARG A 24 -4.10 -21.03 -5.13
N ILE A 25 -3.36 -20.14 -4.52
CA ILE A 25 -3.31 -19.99 -3.05
C ILE A 25 -4.68 -19.57 -2.51
N TYR A 26 -5.32 -18.62 -3.17
CA TYR A 26 -6.58 -18.01 -2.71
C TYR A 26 -7.83 -18.61 -3.35
N SER A 27 -7.75 -19.79 -3.96
CA SER A 27 -8.89 -20.42 -4.67
C SER A 27 -10.14 -20.59 -3.80
N ASN A 28 -9.97 -20.80 -2.50
CA ASN A 28 -11.03 -20.99 -1.51
C ASN A 28 -11.17 -19.82 -0.52
N ASP A 29 -10.53 -18.69 -0.78
CA ASP A 29 -10.61 -17.51 0.10
C ASP A 29 -11.71 -16.56 -0.39
N PRO A 30 -12.86 -16.45 0.33
CA PRO A 30 -14.01 -15.66 -0.12
C PRO A 30 -13.77 -14.15 -0.01
N VAL A 31 -12.77 -13.70 0.74
CA VAL A 31 -12.49 -12.29 0.94
C VAL A 31 -11.36 -11.77 0.06
N TRP A 32 -10.58 -12.67 -0.56
CA TRP A 32 -9.52 -12.29 -1.47
C TRP A 32 -10.03 -11.51 -2.68
N VAL A 33 -9.30 -10.49 -3.07
CA VAL A 33 -9.58 -9.68 -4.26
C VAL A 33 -8.49 -9.90 -5.30
N PRO A 34 -8.81 -10.58 -6.42
CA PRO A 34 -7.85 -10.80 -7.50
C PRO A 34 -7.39 -9.47 -8.12
N PRO A 35 -6.08 -9.17 -8.14
CA PRO A 35 -5.58 -7.96 -8.79
C PRO A 35 -5.76 -8.03 -10.31
N LEU A 36 -5.80 -6.88 -10.97
CA LEU A 36 -5.81 -6.83 -12.43
C LEU A 36 -4.51 -7.39 -13.00
N ILE A 37 -4.62 -8.43 -13.84
CA ILE A 37 -3.45 -9.05 -14.49
C ILE A 37 -2.68 -8.04 -15.34
N ILE A 38 -3.38 -7.09 -15.98
CA ILE A 38 -2.76 -6.05 -16.81
C ILE A 38 -1.94 -5.09 -15.95
N GLU A 39 -2.46 -4.72 -14.79
CA GLU A 39 -1.78 -3.87 -13.82
C GLU A 39 -0.55 -4.59 -13.24
N ARG A 40 -0.66 -5.85 -12.79
CA ARG A 40 0.49 -6.63 -12.32
C ARG A 40 1.58 -6.80 -13.38
N LYS A 41 1.21 -6.90 -14.65
CA LYS A 41 2.19 -6.90 -15.76
C LYS A 41 2.91 -5.57 -15.92
N ALA A 42 2.20 -4.45 -15.73
CA ALA A 42 2.79 -3.12 -15.76
C ALA A 42 3.73 -2.90 -14.57
N PHE A 43 3.27 -3.25 -13.38
CA PHE A 43 4.05 -3.20 -12.13
C PHE A 43 5.38 -3.94 -12.22
N LEU A 44 5.38 -5.16 -12.78
CA LEU A 44 6.60 -5.97 -12.94
C LEU A 44 7.38 -5.68 -14.23
N ASN A 45 7.08 -4.59 -14.92
CA ASN A 45 7.77 -4.25 -16.17
C ASN A 45 9.02 -3.41 -15.91
N ARG A 46 10.19 -4.06 -15.89
CA ARG A 46 11.50 -3.39 -15.66
C ARG A 46 11.79 -2.19 -16.58
N LYS A 47 11.20 -2.16 -17.79
CA LYS A 47 11.45 -1.08 -18.76
C LYS A 47 10.55 0.15 -18.53
N ARG A 48 9.44 -0.01 -17.81
CA ARG A 48 8.41 1.03 -17.66
C ARG A 48 8.20 1.50 -16.23
N HIS A 49 8.33 0.59 -15.26
CA HIS A 49 8.09 0.94 -13.87
C HIS A 49 9.22 1.84 -13.35
N PRO A 50 8.89 3.01 -12.77
CA PRO A 50 9.88 4.05 -12.45
C PRO A 50 10.87 3.64 -11.36
N PHE A 51 10.51 2.71 -10.46
CA PHE A 51 11.41 2.15 -9.46
C PHE A 51 12.75 1.68 -10.06
N TYR A 52 12.71 1.06 -11.23
CA TYR A 52 13.91 0.54 -11.90
C TYR A 52 14.85 1.63 -12.48
N LYS A 53 14.54 2.92 -12.30
CA LYS A 53 15.47 4.01 -12.61
C LYS A 53 16.57 4.16 -11.54
N HIS A 54 16.32 3.69 -10.32
CA HIS A 54 17.26 3.79 -9.19
C HIS A 54 17.43 2.48 -8.43
N GLY A 55 16.41 1.62 -8.38
CA GLY A 55 16.41 0.35 -7.69
C GLY A 55 16.51 -0.86 -8.62
N ASP A 56 16.60 -2.03 -8.03
CA ASP A 56 16.61 -3.32 -8.73
C ASP A 56 15.73 -4.35 -8.02
N ALA A 57 15.20 -5.31 -8.77
CA ALA A 57 14.42 -6.40 -8.19
C ALA A 57 14.53 -7.68 -9.02
N ALA A 58 14.47 -8.83 -8.36
CA ALA A 58 14.43 -10.15 -8.96
C ALA A 58 13.20 -10.92 -8.47
N LEU A 59 12.66 -11.74 -9.36
CA LEU A 59 11.48 -12.56 -9.12
C LEU A 59 11.89 -14.03 -9.11
N PHE A 60 11.40 -14.81 -8.15
CA PHE A 60 11.73 -16.22 -8.00
C PHE A 60 10.49 -17.09 -7.89
N LEU A 61 10.56 -18.28 -8.50
CA LEU A 61 9.52 -19.31 -8.42
C LEU A 61 10.12 -20.57 -7.78
N ALA A 62 9.44 -21.10 -6.77
CA ALA A 62 9.71 -22.42 -6.22
C ALA A 62 8.87 -23.47 -6.94
N ARG A 63 9.52 -24.60 -7.33
CA ARG A 63 8.89 -25.76 -7.97
C ARG A 63 9.21 -27.04 -7.23
N LYS A 64 8.25 -27.96 -7.24
CA LYS A 64 8.39 -29.33 -6.76
C LYS A 64 7.74 -30.26 -7.80
N ASN A 65 8.49 -31.22 -8.34
CA ASN A 65 8.01 -32.07 -9.44
C ASN A 65 7.47 -31.29 -10.67
N GLY A 66 8.10 -30.15 -11.00
CA GLY A 66 7.68 -29.27 -12.11
C GLY A 66 6.50 -28.32 -11.76
N GLU A 67 5.81 -28.52 -10.66
CA GLU A 67 4.68 -27.70 -10.24
C GLU A 67 5.12 -26.50 -9.43
N ILE A 68 4.57 -25.31 -9.71
CA ILE A 68 4.86 -24.09 -8.93
C ILE A 68 4.13 -24.17 -7.59
N ILE A 69 4.89 -24.01 -6.50
CA ILE A 69 4.41 -24.12 -5.13
C ILE A 69 4.71 -22.86 -4.28
N GLY A 70 5.42 -21.91 -4.85
CA GLY A 70 5.69 -20.62 -4.20
C GLY A 70 6.33 -19.61 -5.12
N ARG A 71 6.28 -18.34 -4.71
CA ARG A 71 6.94 -17.21 -5.37
C ARG A 71 7.44 -16.20 -4.35
N ILE A 72 8.45 -15.44 -4.70
CA ILE A 72 8.95 -14.30 -3.92
C ILE A 72 9.62 -13.28 -4.84
N MET A 73 9.56 -12.02 -4.47
CA MET A 73 10.38 -10.95 -5.04
C MET A 73 11.43 -10.53 -4.02
N ALA A 74 12.67 -10.32 -4.47
CA ALA A 74 13.67 -9.56 -3.74
C ALA A 74 13.85 -8.21 -4.42
N SER A 75 14.01 -7.14 -3.65
CA SER A 75 14.26 -5.79 -4.16
C SER A 75 15.32 -5.06 -3.37
N ASP A 76 16.06 -4.22 -4.06
CA ASP A 76 17.12 -3.37 -3.53
C ASP A 76 16.82 -1.92 -3.88
N ASP A 77 16.65 -1.08 -2.85
CA ASP A 77 16.41 0.35 -2.99
C ASP A 77 17.58 1.16 -2.41
N PRO A 78 18.50 1.65 -3.28
CA PRO A 78 19.60 2.50 -2.84
C PRO A 78 19.17 3.80 -2.14
N ASN A 79 17.99 4.35 -2.51
CA ASN A 79 17.47 5.58 -1.90
C ASN A 79 17.13 5.36 -0.43
N TYR A 80 16.51 4.19 -0.11
CA TYR A 80 16.26 3.79 1.27
C TYR A 80 17.56 3.71 2.07
N ASN A 81 18.54 2.99 1.53
CA ASN A 81 19.81 2.76 2.20
C ASN A 81 20.62 4.06 2.42
N ALA A 82 20.61 4.97 1.43
CA ALA A 82 21.25 6.27 1.55
C ALA A 82 20.59 7.14 2.64
N LEU A 83 19.25 7.19 2.67
CA LEU A 83 18.52 8.00 3.64
C LEU A 83 18.68 7.48 5.07
N HIS A 84 18.53 6.18 5.27
CA HIS A 84 18.55 5.56 6.60
C HIS A 84 19.95 5.15 7.08
N ARG A 85 20.99 5.34 6.27
CA ARG A 85 22.36 4.86 6.52
C ARG A 85 22.35 3.37 6.89
N SER A 86 21.53 2.59 6.18
CA SER A 86 21.33 1.17 6.37
C SER A 86 21.92 0.37 5.21
N ASN A 87 21.89 -0.95 5.33
CA ASN A 87 22.32 -1.86 4.28
C ASN A 87 21.30 -3.00 4.12
N ALA A 88 20.03 -2.61 3.90
CA ALA A 88 18.91 -3.51 3.82
C ALA A 88 18.41 -3.68 2.39
N GLY A 89 17.94 -4.88 2.09
CA GLY A 89 17.08 -5.15 0.95
C GLY A 89 15.68 -5.53 1.41
N CYS A 90 14.75 -5.72 0.47
CA CYS A 90 13.39 -6.11 0.79
C CYS A 90 12.99 -7.43 0.14
N PHE A 91 12.05 -8.15 0.77
CA PHE A 91 11.26 -9.17 0.10
C PHE A 91 9.81 -8.71 -0.03
N GLY A 92 9.17 -9.04 -1.14
CA GLY A 92 7.76 -8.74 -1.41
C GLY A 92 7.12 -9.80 -2.29
N LEU A 93 5.85 -9.62 -2.65
CA LEU A 93 5.06 -10.54 -3.47
C LEU A 93 5.22 -12.02 -3.05
N PHE A 94 5.44 -12.25 -1.75
CA PHE A 94 5.62 -13.60 -1.20
C PHE A 94 4.30 -14.35 -1.19
N GLU A 95 4.28 -15.50 -1.84
CA GLU A 95 3.19 -16.45 -1.82
C GLU A 95 3.75 -17.87 -1.73
N CYS A 96 3.20 -18.69 -0.87
CA CYS A 96 3.72 -20.02 -0.62
C CYS A 96 2.59 -20.98 -0.20
N THR A 97 2.65 -22.22 -0.65
CA THR A 97 1.87 -23.29 -0.03
C THR A 97 2.27 -23.42 1.44
N ASN A 98 1.40 -23.96 2.29
CA ASN A 98 1.71 -24.15 3.71
C ASN A 98 2.78 -25.26 3.88
N ASP A 99 4.01 -24.92 3.53
CA ASP A 99 5.18 -25.82 3.55
C ASP A 99 6.43 -24.99 3.97
N ARG A 100 7.00 -25.30 5.15
CA ARG A 100 8.13 -24.57 5.71
C ARG A 100 9.41 -24.70 4.88
N ASP A 101 9.61 -25.85 4.24
CA ASP A 101 10.81 -26.08 3.42
C ASP A 101 10.75 -25.23 2.16
N VAL A 102 9.55 -25.05 1.59
CA VAL A 102 9.33 -24.16 0.42
C VAL A 102 9.57 -22.70 0.80
N ALA A 103 9.04 -22.26 1.94
CA ALA A 103 9.26 -20.92 2.43
C ALA A 103 10.76 -20.65 2.69
N ALA A 104 11.45 -21.57 3.37
CA ALA A 104 12.88 -21.49 3.64
C ALA A 104 13.69 -21.38 2.34
N ALA A 105 13.39 -22.21 1.33
CA ALA A 105 14.07 -22.18 0.05
C ALA A 105 13.87 -20.85 -0.70
N LEU A 106 12.64 -20.28 -0.67
CA LEU A 106 12.33 -18.99 -1.26
C LEU A 106 13.09 -17.86 -0.56
N PHE A 107 13.05 -17.82 0.78
CA PHE A 107 13.76 -16.79 1.55
C PHE A 107 15.26 -16.88 1.37
N GLU A 108 15.83 -18.09 1.35
CA GLU A 108 17.28 -18.26 1.12
C GLU A 108 17.69 -17.79 -0.27
N ARG A 109 16.88 -18.06 -1.31
CA ARG A 109 17.18 -17.57 -2.67
C ARG A 109 17.10 -16.05 -2.76
N ALA A 110 16.09 -15.42 -2.13
CA ALA A 110 15.98 -13.97 -2.03
C ALA A 110 17.17 -13.36 -1.26
N ALA A 111 17.52 -13.96 -0.13
CA ALA A 111 18.68 -13.57 0.68
C ALA A 111 20.01 -13.67 -0.08
N SER A 112 20.22 -14.75 -0.85
CA SER A 112 21.40 -14.91 -1.72
C SER A 112 21.51 -13.77 -2.72
N TRP A 113 20.42 -13.43 -3.42
CA TRP A 113 20.42 -12.32 -4.37
C TRP A 113 20.71 -10.97 -3.70
N LEU A 114 20.21 -10.75 -2.49
CA LEU A 114 20.47 -9.54 -1.72
C LEU A 114 21.94 -9.48 -1.24
N ARG A 115 22.53 -10.62 -0.82
CA ARG A 115 23.97 -10.71 -0.49
C ARG A 115 24.84 -10.40 -1.71
N GLU A 116 24.47 -10.87 -2.91
CA GLU A 116 25.15 -10.52 -4.18
C GLU A 116 25.13 -8.98 -4.44
N LYS A 117 24.11 -8.26 -3.91
CA LYS A 117 24.02 -6.80 -3.91
C LYS A 117 24.73 -6.13 -2.72
N GLY A 118 25.40 -6.91 -1.87
CA GLY A 118 26.11 -6.43 -0.66
C GLY A 118 25.18 -6.09 0.49
N ARG A 119 23.93 -6.58 0.52
CA ARG A 119 22.97 -6.29 1.60
C ARG A 119 23.21 -7.23 2.77
N THR A 120 23.11 -6.68 4.00
CA THR A 120 23.34 -7.42 5.27
C THR A 120 22.06 -7.63 6.06
N GLU A 121 20.96 -7.03 5.63
CA GLU A 121 19.63 -7.17 6.24
C GLU A 121 18.57 -7.35 5.16
N VAL A 122 17.50 -8.08 5.47
CA VAL A 122 16.30 -8.17 4.64
C VAL A 122 15.07 -7.81 5.46
N MET A 123 14.20 -6.98 4.89
CA MET A 123 12.91 -6.56 5.47
C MET A 123 11.75 -6.93 4.56
N GLY A 124 10.56 -7.08 5.13
CA GLY A 124 9.34 -7.30 4.34
C GLY A 124 8.19 -7.93 5.13
N PRO A 125 7.07 -8.22 4.44
CA PRO A 125 6.86 -8.02 3.01
C PRO A 125 6.79 -6.55 2.64
N ILE A 126 7.50 -6.15 1.59
CA ILE A 126 7.52 -4.81 1.02
C ILE A 126 7.67 -4.96 -0.50
N ASP A 127 6.72 -4.44 -1.26
CA ASP A 127 6.80 -4.46 -2.71
C ASP A 127 7.67 -3.28 -3.18
N TYR A 128 8.88 -3.54 -3.68
CA TYR A 128 9.93 -2.59 -4.05
C TYR A 128 10.43 -1.71 -2.88
N SER A 129 9.60 -0.80 -2.39
CA SER A 129 9.88 0.09 -1.26
C SER A 129 8.60 0.36 -0.45
N THR A 130 8.71 1.06 0.68
CA THR A 130 7.56 1.42 1.52
C THR A 130 6.56 2.38 0.85
N ASN A 131 6.87 2.89 -0.32
CA ASN A 131 5.96 3.68 -1.15
C ASN A 131 4.89 2.82 -1.88
N TYR A 132 5.02 1.49 -1.83
CA TYR A 132 4.10 0.53 -2.46
C TYR A 132 3.39 -0.31 -1.40
N VAL A 133 2.81 -1.44 -1.82
CA VAL A 133 2.13 -2.34 -0.87
C VAL A 133 3.15 -2.98 0.06
N CYS A 134 2.89 -2.90 1.36
CA CYS A 134 3.77 -3.46 2.38
C CYS A 134 2.99 -3.98 3.60
N GLY A 135 3.64 -4.85 4.34
CA GLY A 135 3.13 -5.49 5.54
C GLY A 135 2.43 -6.82 5.29
N LEU A 136 2.64 -7.74 6.22
CA LEU A 136 1.90 -8.98 6.33
C LEU A 136 0.66 -8.75 7.20
N LEU A 137 -0.51 -9.09 6.71
CA LEU A 137 -1.72 -9.12 7.54
C LEU A 137 -1.53 -10.16 8.65
N ILE A 138 -1.65 -9.74 9.93
CA ILE A 138 -1.52 -10.62 11.10
C ILE A 138 -2.76 -10.66 11.97
N ASP A 139 -3.72 -9.74 11.72
CA ASP A 139 -5.02 -9.67 12.38
C ASP A 139 -6.05 -9.02 11.47
N GLY A 140 -7.32 -9.46 11.53
CA GLY A 140 -8.41 -8.94 10.69
C GLY A 140 -8.61 -9.70 9.38
N PHE A 141 -8.25 -10.98 9.33
CA PHE A 141 -8.34 -11.83 8.13
C PHE A 141 -9.75 -12.00 7.55
N GLN A 142 -10.79 -11.80 8.36
CA GLN A 142 -12.20 -11.90 7.94
C GLN A 142 -12.67 -10.72 7.09
N PHE A 143 -11.89 -9.64 7.03
CA PHE A 143 -12.22 -8.45 6.25
C PHE A 143 -11.48 -8.44 4.91
N PRO A 144 -12.17 -8.13 3.80
CA PRO A 144 -11.51 -8.03 2.50
C PRO A 144 -10.46 -6.91 2.50
N PRO A 145 -9.39 -7.03 1.69
CA PRO A 145 -8.43 -5.96 1.51
C PRO A 145 -9.09 -4.76 0.83
N THR A 146 -8.79 -3.55 1.30
CA THR A 146 -9.09 -2.31 0.57
C THR A 146 -8.01 -2.04 -0.48
N ILE A 147 -8.22 -1.07 -1.35
CA ILE A 147 -7.24 -0.70 -2.37
C ILE A 147 -5.85 -0.43 -1.73
N LEU A 148 -4.79 -0.92 -2.36
CA LEU A 148 -3.39 -0.77 -1.92
C LEU A 148 -3.09 -1.34 -0.52
N THR A 149 -3.86 -2.33 -0.05
CA THR A 149 -3.52 -3.09 1.17
C THR A 149 -3.21 -4.55 0.85
N ALA A 150 -2.34 -5.15 1.67
CA ALA A 150 -2.00 -6.55 1.55
C ALA A 150 -3.15 -7.46 2.04
N HIS A 151 -3.19 -8.67 1.50
CA HIS A 151 -3.97 -9.80 2.02
C HIS A 151 -3.16 -11.06 1.87
N ASN A 152 -3.22 -11.93 2.86
CA ASN A 152 -2.46 -13.18 2.88
C ASN A 152 -3.15 -14.22 3.78
N PRO A 153 -2.89 -15.52 3.57
CA PRO A 153 -3.31 -16.57 4.48
C PRO A 153 -2.71 -16.41 5.88
N PRO A 154 -3.45 -16.79 6.96
CA PRO A 154 -2.95 -16.66 8.34
C PRO A 154 -1.63 -17.40 8.60
N TYR A 155 -1.39 -18.55 7.95
CA TYR A 155 -0.20 -19.37 8.15
C TYR A 155 1.10 -18.72 7.64
N TYR A 156 1.04 -17.64 6.85
CA TYR A 156 2.26 -16.95 6.39
C TYR A 156 3.07 -16.35 7.54
N ARG A 157 2.40 -15.94 8.61
CA ARG A 157 3.09 -15.49 9.83
C ARG A 157 4.04 -16.57 10.35
N GLU A 158 3.54 -17.79 10.51
CA GLU A 158 4.33 -18.90 11.02
C GLU A 158 5.45 -19.28 10.06
N LEU A 159 5.22 -19.28 8.75
CA LEU A 159 6.26 -19.56 7.75
C LEU A 159 7.41 -18.54 7.83
N ILE A 160 7.09 -17.25 7.92
CA ILE A 160 8.09 -16.17 7.98
C ILE A 160 8.89 -16.28 9.31
N GLU A 161 8.19 -16.40 10.43
CA GLU A 161 8.81 -16.49 11.75
C GLU A 161 9.69 -17.77 11.89
N SER A 162 9.28 -18.90 11.30
CA SER A 162 10.07 -20.13 11.27
C SER A 162 11.37 -20.00 10.46
N CYS A 163 11.43 -19.06 9.53
CA CYS A 163 12.65 -18.74 8.77
C CYS A 163 13.58 -17.74 9.50
N GLY A 164 13.33 -17.45 10.78
CA GLY A 164 14.18 -16.61 11.63
C GLY A 164 13.95 -15.11 11.47
N PHE A 165 12.83 -14.70 10.90
CA PHE A 165 12.42 -13.30 10.85
C PHE A 165 11.80 -12.86 12.18
N THR A 166 12.08 -11.62 12.57
CA THR A 166 11.54 -10.99 13.77
C THR A 166 10.74 -9.73 13.39
N LYS A 167 9.83 -9.32 14.27
CA LYS A 167 9.07 -8.07 14.07
C LYS A 167 10.00 -6.87 13.92
N ALA A 168 9.78 -6.07 12.87
CA ALA A 168 10.39 -4.75 12.71
C ALA A 168 9.41 -3.63 13.08
N LYS A 169 8.19 -3.64 12.57
CA LYS A 169 7.18 -2.62 12.80
C LYS A 169 5.77 -3.16 12.57
N ASP A 170 4.80 -2.73 13.39
CA ASP A 170 3.39 -2.95 13.13
C ASP A 170 2.72 -1.66 12.61
N TRP A 171 1.75 -1.86 11.73
CA TRP A 171 0.92 -0.83 11.12
C TRP A 171 -0.54 -1.17 11.33
N TYR A 172 -1.35 -0.13 11.64
CA TYR A 172 -2.77 -0.28 11.96
C TYR A 172 -3.65 0.25 10.84
N ALA A 173 -4.73 -0.47 10.57
CA ALA A 173 -5.82 0.02 9.75
C ALA A 173 -7.07 0.19 10.63
N TRP A 174 -7.79 1.28 10.39
CA TRP A 174 -8.90 1.72 11.19
C TRP A 174 -10.16 1.77 10.32
N TRP A 175 -11.25 1.21 10.83
CA TRP A 175 -12.53 1.27 10.15
C TRP A 175 -13.39 2.37 10.73
N PHE A 176 -13.90 3.24 9.87
CA PHE A 176 -14.76 4.35 10.20
C PHE A 176 -16.12 4.20 9.53
N SER A 177 -17.20 4.28 10.30
CA SER A 177 -18.58 4.20 9.80
C SER A 177 -19.47 5.32 10.26
N GLU A 178 -19.13 5.98 11.39
CA GLU A 178 -19.89 7.07 11.97
C GLU A 178 -19.03 7.85 12.97
N TYR A 179 -19.38 9.10 13.22
CA TYR A 179 -18.72 9.89 14.25
C TYR A 179 -19.20 9.50 15.66
N ARG A 180 -18.26 9.49 16.61
CA ARG A 180 -18.57 9.49 18.05
C ARG A 180 -18.66 10.93 18.58
N GLU A 181 -19.40 11.14 19.67
CA GLU A 181 -19.60 12.46 20.31
C GLU A 181 -18.33 13.34 20.46
N PRO A 182 -17.15 12.82 20.83
CA PRO A 182 -15.94 13.63 20.90
C PRO A 182 -15.54 14.30 19.58
N ALA A 183 -15.88 13.71 18.45
CA ALA A 183 -15.50 14.21 17.13
C ALA A 183 -16.09 15.60 16.83
N ALA A 184 -17.32 15.90 17.27
CA ALA A 184 -17.95 17.20 17.06
C ALA A 184 -17.19 18.34 17.79
N ARG A 185 -16.63 18.05 18.98
CA ARG A 185 -15.78 19.01 19.70
C ARG A 185 -14.44 19.21 19.03
N LEU A 186 -13.81 18.12 18.57
CA LEU A 186 -12.56 18.17 17.82
C LEU A 186 -12.71 19.00 16.55
N HIS A 187 -13.84 18.85 15.85
CA HIS A 187 -14.13 19.64 14.64
C HIS A 187 -14.15 21.15 14.93
N LYS A 188 -14.89 21.59 15.96
CA LYS A 188 -14.96 23.01 16.33
C LYS A 188 -13.58 23.59 16.70
N VAL A 189 -12.78 22.84 17.45
CA VAL A 189 -11.43 23.27 17.85
C VAL A 189 -10.50 23.35 16.64
N ALA A 190 -10.52 22.34 15.76
CA ALA A 190 -9.71 22.33 14.54
C ALA A 190 -10.08 23.48 13.61
N GLN A 191 -11.38 23.71 13.40
CA GLN A 191 -11.90 24.81 12.58
C GLN A 191 -11.50 26.18 13.15
N ALA A 192 -11.62 26.41 14.45
CA ALA A 192 -11.21 27.67 15.06
C ALA A 192 -9.70 27.95 14.89
N ARG A 193 -8.86 26.92 15.06
CA ARG A 193 -7.40 27.05 14.86
C ARG A 193 -7.03 27.36 13.41
N ALA A 194 -7.60 26.64 12.46
CA ALA A 194 -7.30 26.83 11.05
C ALA A 194 -7.83 28.18 10.52
N SER A 195 -8.98 28.64 11.02
CA SER A 195 -9.53 29.97 10.71
C SER A 195 -8.61 31.10 11.17
N SER A 196 -7.89 30.93 12.30
CA SER A 196 -6.91 31.91 12.76
C SER A 196 -5.71 32.08 11.81
N LEU A 197 -5.42 31.06 11.01
CA LEU A 197 -4.36 31.08 9.99
C LEU A 197 -4.84 31.57 8.62
N ARG A 198 -6.15 31.83 8.46
CA ARG A 198 -6.78 32.10 7.16
C ARG A 198 -6.52 30.96 6.16
N ALA A 199 -6.43 29.71 6.64
CA ALA A 199 -6.24 28.56 5.81
C ALA A 199 -7.50 28.31 4.95
N THR A 200 -7.30 28.06 3.67
CA THR A 200 -8.35 27.66 2.73
C THR A 200 -8.15 26.20 2.32
N ILE A 201 -9.25 25.52 1.98
CA ILE A 201 -9.19 24.14 1.47
C ILE A 201 -9.85 24.12 0.11
N ARG A 202 -9.13 23.55 -0.86
CA ARG A 202 -9.64 23.34 -2.21
C ARG A 202 -9.46 21.89 -2.67
N PRO A 203 -10.29 21.41 -3.63
CA PRO A 203 -10.03 20.12 -4.26
C PRO A 203 -8.79 20.17 -5.16
N VAL A 204 -8.17 18.98 -5.35
CA VAL A 204 -7.10 18.77 -6.32
C VAL A 204 -7.63 19.01 -7.75
N ASN A 205 -6.91 19.79 -8.55
CA ASN A 205 -7.27 20.06 -9.95
C ASN A 205 -6.76 18.95 -10.88
N LEU A 206 -7.60 17.96 -11.16
CA LEU A 206 -7.25 16.84 -12.04
C LEU A 206 -6.96 17.22 -13.50
N ARG A 207 -7.24 18.45 -13.92
CA ARG A 207 -6.88 18.96 -15.27
C ARG A 207 -5.42 19.36 -15.33
N GLU A 208 -4.86 19.79 -14.21
CA GLU A 208 -3.46 20.19 -14.03
C GLU A 208 -2.67 19.14 -13.21
N LEU A 209 -2.96 17.86 -13.46
CA LEU A 209 -2.45 16.75 -12.66
C LEU A 209 -0.94 16.77 -12.46
N LYS A 210 -0.17 17.21 -13.45
CA LYS A 210 1.30 17.26 -13.35
C LYS A 210 1.74 18.26 -12.28
N GLN A 211 1.17 19.47 -12.28
CA GLN A 211 1.51 20.52 -11.30
C GLN A 211 1.04 20.13 -9.90
N GLU A 212 -0.20 19.64 -9.79
CA GLU A 212 -0.77 19.17 -8.54
C GLU A 212 0.01 17.98 -7.95
N SER A 213 0.44 17.03 -8.78
CA SER A 213 1.23 15.90 -8.32
C SER A 213 2.60 16.32 -7.78
N GLU A 214 3.27 17.28 -8.40
CA GLU A 214 4.54 17.80 -7.89
C GLU A 214 4.36 18.52 -6.55
N LEU A 215 3.32 19.33 -6.42
CA LEU A 215 2.96 20.00 -5.18
C LEU A 215 2.69 18.96 -4.06
N LEU A 216 1.88 17.96 -4.35
CA LEU A 216 1.58 16.87 -3.40
C LEU A 216 2.83 16.08 -3.02
N ARG A 217 3.73 15.79 -3.96
CA ARG A 217 4.98 15.10 -3.73
C ARG A 217 5.89 15.86 -2.76
N VAL A 218 6.02 17.17 -2.95
CA VAL A 218 6.83 18.03 -2.07
C VAL A 218 6.29 17.97 -0.64
N ILE A 219 4.98 18.19 -0.45
CA ILE A 219 4.35 18.11 0.87
C ILE A 219 4.49 16.71 1.47
N TYR A 220 4.27 15.66 0.68
CA TYR A 220 4.40 14.27 1.12
C TYR A 220 5.80 14.00 1.65
N ASN A 221 6.84 14.32 0.87
CA ASN A 221 8.22 14.05 1.24
C ASN A 221 8.60 14.80 2.53
N GLN A 222 8.17 16.05 2.70
CA GLN A 222 8.40 16.82 3.92
C GLN A 222 7.62 16.29 5.13
N ALA A 223 6.36 15.93 4.92
CA ALA A 223 5.48 15.49 6.00
C ALA A 223 5.88 14.14 6.59
N TRP A 224 6.48 13.25 5.79
CA TRP A 224 6.73 11.86 6.17
C TRP A 224 8.21 11.55 6.43
N GLU A 225 9.10 12.51 6.23
CA GLU A 225 10.56 12.34 6.36
C GLU A 225 11.00 11.62 7.65
N LYS A 226 10.31 11.89 8.77
CA LYS A 226 10.64 11.31 10.09
C LYS A 226 9.91 9.99 10.39
N ASN A 227 9.08 9.50 9.46
CA ASN A 227 8.36 8.26 9.66
C ASN A 227 9.29 7.04 9.46
N TRP A 228 9.04 6.00 10.23
CA TRP A 228 9.77 4.75 10.08
C TRP A 228 9.62 4.20 8.66
N GLY A 229 10.74 3.81 8.06
CA GLY A 229 10.75 3.21 6.73
C GLY A 229 10.45 4.17 5.57
N PHE A 230 10.33 5.47 5.82
CA PHE A 230 10.06 6.46 4.77
C PHE A 230 11.12 6.42 3.66
N VAL A 231 10.67 6.50 2.42
CA VAL A 231 11.51 6.75 1.25
C VAL A 231 10.89 7.91 0.48
N PRO A 232 11.65 8.95 0.13
CA PRO A 232 11.10 10.04 -0.66
C PRO A 232 10.70 9.53 -2.05
N PHE A 233 9.49 9.87 -2.48
CA PHE A 233 9.09 9.64 -3.86
C PHE A 233 9.97 10.44 -4.81
N THR A 234 10.51 9.78 -5.82
CA THR A 234 11.03 10.46 -6.99
C THR A 234 9.89 11.08 -7.80
N GLU A 235 10.18 12.12 -8.59
CA GLU A 235 9.18 12.73 -9.49
C GLU A 235 8.50 11.67 -10.37
N ALA A 236 9.30 10.80 -10.99
CA ALA A 236 8.79 9.77 -11.89
C ALA A 236 7.89 8.73 -11.19
N GLU A 237 8.19 8.36 -9.94
CA GLU A 237 7.33 7.42 -9.18
C GLU A 237 6.03 8.09 -8.77
N PHE A 238 6.08 9.36 -8.33
CA PHE A 238 4.88 10.05 -7.91
C PHE A 238 3.96 10.38 -9.10
N GLU A 239 4.49 10.82 -10.25
CA GLU A 239 3.73 11.02 -11.49
C GLU A 239 3.08 9.69 -11.95
N HIS A 240 3.82 8.58 -11.87
CA HIS A 240 3.29 7.26 -12.22
C HIS A 240 2.10 6.87 -11.32
N LEU A 241 2.27 6.98 -10.01
CA LEU A 241 1.22 6.71 -9.03
C LEU A 241 0.01 7.64 -9.22
N ALA A 242 0.23 8.93 -9.42
CA ALA A 242 -0.84 9.90 -9.69
C ALA A 242 -1.61 9.55 -10.96
N GLY A 243 -0.91 9.12 -12.02
CA GLY A 243 -1.54 8.65 -13.26
C GLY A 243 -2.42 7.42 -13.06
N GLU A 244 -1.94 6.44 -12.28
CA GLU A 244 -2.72 5.24 -11.92
C GLU A 244 -3.93 5.56 -11.03
N MET A 245 -3.79 6.52 -10.12
CA MET A 245 -4.85 6.93 -9.19
C MET A 245 -5.88 7.86 -9.82
N LYS A 246 -5.53 8.62 -10.85
CA LYS A 246 -6.43 9.59 -11.50
C LYS A 246 -7.85 9.08 -11.79
N PRO A 247 -8.06 7.86 -12.32
CA PRO A 247 -9.40 7.34 -12.59
C PRO A 247 -10.24 7.07 -11.33
N LEU A 248 -9.60 7.00 -10.16
CA LEU A 248 -10.24 6.69 -8.88
C LEU A 248 -10.49 7.93 -8.03
N VAL A 249 -9.69 8.97 -8.21
CA VAL A 249 -9.81 10.21 -7.44
C VAL A 249 -11.11 10.92 -7.78
N VAL A 250 -11.83 11.34 -6.73
CA VAL A 250 -12.99 12.23 -6.81
C VAL A 250 -12.62 13.56 -6.14
N PRO A 251 -13.09 14.71 -6.68
CA PRO A 251 -12.66 16.03 -6.17
C PRO A 251 -12.86 16.21 -4.66
N GLU A 252 -13.93 15.68 -4.13
CA GLU A 252 -14.26 15.81 -2.70
C GLU A 252 -13.44 14.87 -1.81
N GLY A 253 -12.77 13.88 -2.40
CA GLY A 253 -11.89 12.95 -1.70
C GLY A 253 -10.42 13.38 -1.70
N ALA A 254 -10.03 14.34 -2.54
CA ALA A 254 -8.63 14.79 -2.66
C ALA A 254 -8.57 16.31 -2.47
N LEU A 255 -8.09 16.74 -1.31
CA LEU A 255 -8.10 18.14 -0.89
C LEU A 255 -6.69 18.62 -0.57
N ILE A 256 -6.46 19.92 -0.85
CA ILE A 256 -5.25 20.66 -0.49
C ILE A 256 -5.63 21.81 0.43
N ALA A 257 -4.87 21.99 1.50
CA ALA A 257 -4.95 23.15 2.37
C ALA A 257 -3.85 24.16 2.02
N GLU A 258 -4.21 25.43 1.96
CA GLU A 258 -3.33 26.54 1.58
C GLU A 258 -3.45 27.71 2.55
N VAL A 259 -2.37 28.46 2.75
CA VAL A 259 -2.36 29.76 3.44
C VAL A 259 -1.79 30.78 2.46
N GLY A 260 -2.65 31.68 1.98
CA GLY A 260 -2.33 32.45 0.77
C GLY A 260 -2.12 31.50 -0.42
N ASP A 261 -0.98 31.59 -1.07
CA ASP A 261 -0.59 30.72 -2.20
C ASP A 261 0.34 29.55 -1.74
N GLU A 262 0.64 29.43 -0.43
CA GLU A 262 1.51 28.36 0.11
C GLU A 262 0.67 27.12 0.39
N PRO A 263 0.91 25.99 -0.30
CA PRO A 263 0.27 24.73 0.03
C PRO A 263 0.90 24.12 1.29
N ILE A 264 0.07 23.89 2.32
CA ILE A 264 0.52 23.54 3.67
C ILE A 264 0.12 22.12 4.09
N GLY A 265 -0.78 21.49 3.35
CA GLY A 265 -1.22 20.13 3.66
C GLY A 265 -2.15 19.57 2.60
N PHE A 266 -2.35 18.26 2.65
CA PHE A 266 -3.27 17.58 1.76
C PHE A 266 -3.84 16.32 2.41
N VAL A 267 -4.96 15.85 1.86
CA VAL A 267 -5.56 14.54 2.14
C VAL A 267 -6.02 13.90 0.85
N ILE A 268 -5.82 12.59 0.71
CA ILE A 268 -6.32 11.82 -0.42
C ILE A 268 -7.10 10.62 0.10
N GLY A 269 -8.40 10.63 -0.16
CA GLY A 269 -9.30 9.50 -0.01
C GLY A 269 -9.85 9.07 -1.37
N VAL A 270 -9.90 7.79 -1.62
CA VAL A 270 -10.38 7.22 -2.87
C VAL A 270 -11.45 6.16 -2.63
N PRO A 271 -12.46 6.03 -3.52
CA PRO A 271 -13.38 4.90 -3.50
C PRO A 271 -12.61 3.58 -3.57
N ASP A 272 -13.01 2.60 -2.76
CA ASP A 272 -12.37 1.28 -2.75
C ASP A 272 -12.75 0.46 -3.98
N ILE A 273 -11.95 0.54 -5.02
CA ILE A 273 -12.17 -0.18 -6.29
C ILE A 273 -12.16 -1.70 -6.11
N ASN A 274 -11.60 -2.24 -5.02
CA ASN A 274 -11.58 -3.66 -4.72
C ASN A 274 -12.99 -4.24 -4.64
N VAL A 275 -13.98 -3.44 -4.21
CA VAL A 275 -15.40 -3.82 -4.25
C VAL A 275 -15.85 -4.23 -5.66
N ALA A 276 -15.35 -3.57 -6.68
CA ALA A 276 -15.66 -3.90 -8.07
C ALA A 276 -14.71 -4.99 -8.64
N LEU A 277 -13.43 -4.95 -8.29
CA LEU A 277 -12.42 -5.90 -8.79
C LEU A 277 -12.70 -7.34 -8.40
N ARG A 278 -13.28 -7.61 -7.23
CA ARG A 278 -13.64 -8.97 -6.79
C ARG A 278 -14.59 -9.70 -7.76
N HIS A 279 -15.34 -8.98 -8.60
CA HIS A 279 -16.32 -9.55 -9.53
C HIS A 279 -15.76 -9.86 -10.92
N ILE A 280 -14.51 -9.51 -11.21
CA ILE A 280 -13.93 -9.63 -12.56
C ILE A 280 -12.76 -10.62 -12.63
N ASN A 281 -12.36 -11.21 -11.51
CA ASN A 281 -11.31 -12.22 -11.42
C ASN A 281 -10.02 -11.83 -12.17
N GLY A 282 -9.59 -10.57 -11.98
CA GLY A 282 -8.35 -10.00 -12.55
C GLY A 282 -8.35 -9.76 -14.06
N ARG A 283 -9.48 -9.89 -14.77
CA ARG A 283 -9.53 -9.80 -16.23
C ARG A 283 -10.58 -8.80 -16.70
N LEU A 284 -10.17 -7.84 -17.53
CA LEU A 284 -11.07 -6.88 -18.18
C LEU A 284 -11.78 -7.49 -19.40
N THR A 285 -11.14 -8.48 -20.05
CA THR A 285 -11.71 -9.17 -21.22
C THR A 285 -11.83 -10.67 -20.96
N ARG A 286 -12.86 -11.31 -21.52
CA ARG A 286 -13.06 -12.76 -21.51
C ARG A 286 -13.55 -13.20 -22.90
N PHE A 287 -12.89 -14.19 -23.48
CA PHE A 287 -13.19 -14.68 -24.86
C PHE A 287 -13.18 -13.55 -25.92
N GLY A 288 -12.29 -12.56 -25.80
CA GLY A 288 -12.23 -11.41 -26.71
C GLY A 288 -13.23 -10.29 -26.41
N PHE A 289 -14.24 -10.51 -25.57
CA PHE A 289 -15.24 -9.52 -25.21
C PHE A 289 -14.90 -8.76 -23.93
N PRO A 290 -15.28 -7.46 -23.77
CA PRO A 290 -14.97 -6.63 -22.63
C PRO A 290 -15.88 -6.91 -21.40
N ILE A 291 -16.22 -8.15 -21.14
CA ILE A 291 -17.16 -8.57 -20.08
C ILE A 291 -16.69 -8.08 -18.71
N GLY A 292 -15.40 -8.23 -18.41
CA GLY A 292 -14.85 -7.77 -17.14
C GLY A 292 -14.88 -6.26 -17.01
N LEU A 293 -14.62 -5.51 -18.10
CA LEU A 293 -14.73 -4.05 -18.13
C LEU A 293 -16.18 -3.59 -17.85
N LEU A 294 -17.16 -4.20 -18.50
CA LEU A 294 -18.57 -3.88 -18.27
C LEU A 294 -18.99 -4.15 -16.82
N LYS A 295 -18.55 -5.31 -16.26
CA LYS A 295 -18.76 -5.60 -14.85
C LYS A 295 -18.09 -4.58 -13.94
N LEU A 296 -16.83 -4.21 -14.22
CA LEU A 296 -16.10 -3.19 -13.45
C LEU A 296 -16.87 -1.86 -13.43
N LEU A 297 -17.31 -1.39 -14.58
CA LEU A 297 -18.09 -0.15 -14.69
C LEU A 297 -19.42 -0.23 -13.91
N TYR A 298 -20.14 -1.35 -14.02
CA TYR A 298 -21.37 -1.57 -13.25
C TYR A 298 -21.11 -1.59 -11.74
N TYR A 299 -20.15 -2.41 -11.24
CA TYR A 299 -19.90 -2.52 -9.83
C TYR A 299 -19.24 -1.27 -9.23
N ARG A 300 -18.54 -0.47 -10.04
CA ARG A 300 -18.03 0.84 -9.62
C ARG A 300 -19.15 1.75 -9.09
N THR A 301 -20.34 1.72 -9.66
CA THR A 301 -21.50 2.51 -9.19
C THR A 301 -22.05 2.04 -7.85
N LYS A 302 -21.67 0.83 -7.41
CA LYS A 302 -22.10 0.21 -6.14
C LYS A 302 -21.13 0.43 -5.00
N ILE A 303 -19.98 1.05 -5.25
CA ILE A 303 -18.98 1.31 -4.22
C ILE A 303 -19.57 2.27 -3.18
N ARG A 304 -19.51 1.86 -1.90
CA ARG A 304 -19.91 2.64 -0.72
C ARG A 304 -18.83 2.58 0.35
N THR A 305 -17.64 2.16 -0.03
CA THR A 305 -16.44 2.16 0.82
C THR A 305 -15.37 3.01 0.18
N ALA A 306 -14.59 3.69 1.01
CA ALA A 306 -13.46 4.50 0.57
C ALA A 306 -12.26 4.21 1.48
N ARG A 307 -11.07 4.54 1.00
CA ARG A 307 -9.85 4.52 1.80
C ARG A 307 -9.19 5.88 1.77
N LEU A 308 -8.84 6.41 2.95
CA LEU A 308 -7.94 7.54 3.08
C LEU A 308 -6.51 7.00 2.98
N ILE A 309 -5.88 7.23 1.83
CA ILE A 309 -4.58 6.64 1.48
C ILE A 309 -3.39 7.50 1.89
N ALA A 310 -3.58 8.83 1.97
CA ALA A 310 -2.51 9.74 2.33
C ALA A 310 -3.05 10.98 3.04
N LEU A 311 -2.31 11.44 4.04
CA LEU A 311 -2.53 12.70 4.76
C LEU A 311 -1.16 13.29 5.08
N GLY A 312 -0.88 14.47 4.62
CA GLY A 312 0.37 15.18 4.89
C GLY A 312 0.12 16.63 5.30
N VAL A 313 0.86 17.11 6.30
CA VAL A 313 0.87 18.53 6.70
C VAL A 313 2.31 18.94 6.90
N ALA A 314 2.69 20.06 6.30
CA ALA A 314 4.03 20.64 6.43
C ALA A 314 4.35 20.88 7.92
N GLU A 315 5.60 20.61 8.33
CA GLU A 315 6.01 20.57 9.73
C GLU A 315 5.63 21.83 10.52
N LYS A 316 5.80 22.99 9.90
CA LYS A 316 5.44 24.32 10.43
C LYS A 316 3.97 24.42 10.88
N TYR A 317 3.05 23.65 10.25
CA TYR A 317 1.61 23.75 10.46
C TYR A 317 0.99 22.54 11.17
N ARG A 318 1.78 21.53 11.61
CA ARG A 318 1.29 20.29 12.23
C ARG A 318 0.39 20.48 13.47
N ARG A 319 0.58 21.57 14.20
CA ARG A 319 -0.22 21.88 15.42
C ARG A 319 -1.35 22.87 15.19
N ALA A 320 -1.61 23.20 13.93
CA ALA A 320 -2.55 24.24 13.53
C ALA A 320 -3.97 23.72 13.26
N GLY A 321 -4.25 22.42 13.47
CA GLY A 321 -5.55 21.82 13.21
C GLY A 321 -5.82 21.51 11.73
N ILE A 322 -4.81 21.64 10.86
CA ILE A 322 -4.96 21.44 9.40
C ILE A 322 -5.25 19.97 9.06
N ALA A 323 -4.53 19.02 9.69
CA ALA A 323 -4.77 17.60 9.47
C ALA A 323 -6.19 17.19 9.84
N GLU A 324 -6.64 17.65 11.01
CA GLU A 324 -7.98 17.41 11.52
C GLU A 324 -9.04 17.99 10.57
N MET A 325 -8.86 19.21 10.09
CA MET A 325 -9.81 19.84 9.15
C MET A 325 -9.90 19.07 7.83
N LEU A 326 -8.76 18.72 7.24
CA LEU A 326 -8.71 17.97 5.99
C LEU A 326 -9.41 16.62 6.12
N VAL A 327 -9.09 15.85 7.16
CA VAL A 327 -9.71 14.54 7.43
C VAL A 327 -11.21 14.68 7.68
N LEU A 328 -11.61 15.60 8.56
CA LEU A 328 -13.02 15.80 8.91
C LEU A 328 -13.85 16.23 7.69
N GLN A 329 -13.32 17.08 6.81
CA GLN A 329 -14.02 17.49 5.59
C GLN A 329 -14.25 16.31 4.65
N VAL A 330 -13.23 15.48 4.37
CA VAL A 330 -13.37 14.29 3.52
C VAL A 330 -14.32 13.27 4.14
N MET A 331 -14.20 13.02 5.44
CA MET A 331 -15.05 12.05 6.13
C MET A 331 -16.52 12.49 6.22
N THR A 332 -16.78 13.77 6.51
CA THR A 332 -18.14 14.33 6.56
C THR A 332 -18.81 14.23 5.19
N GLU A 333 -18.11 14.62 4.14
CA GLU A 333 -18.65 14.51 2.78
C GLU A 333 -18.83 13.05 2.34
N GLY A 334 -17.90 12.17 2.73
CA GLY A 334 -18.03 10.73 2.51
C GLY A 334 -19.29 10.15 3.18
N LEU A 335 -19.51 10.43 4.48
CA LEU A 335 -20.70 9.98 5.19
C LEU A 335 -22.00 10.54 4.58
N ARG A 336 -22.02 11.84 4.21
CA ARG A 336 -23.17 12.46 3.54
C ARG A 336 -23.56 11.72 2.27
N ARG A 337 -22.58 11.15 1.55
CA ARG A 337 -22.78 10.34 0.33
C ARG A 337 -23.00 8.84 0.64
N GLY A 338 -23.07 8.44 1.91
CA GLY A 338 -23.27 7.06 2.32
C GLY A 338 -22.02 6.18 2.22
N PHE A 339 -20.83 6.79 2.24
CA PHE A 339 -19.56 6.05 2.29
C PHE A 339 -19.18 5.76 3.74
N LYS A 340 -18.60 4.57 3.93
CA LYS A 340 -17.81 4.17 5.10
C LYS A 340 -16.38 3.95 4.64
N GLY A 341 -15.42 3.89 5.55
CA GLY A 341 -14.07 3.81 5.03
C GLY A 341 -13.00 3.34 5.98
N GLU A 342 -11.86 3.08 5.37
CA GLU A 342 -10.63 2.76 6.04
C GLU A 342 -9.74 3.99 6.14
N LEU A 343 -9.23 4.23 7.34
CA LEU A 343 -8.15 5.17 7.59
C LEU A 343 -6.88 4.33 7.81
N SER A 344 -5.93 4.39 6.88
CA SER A 344 -4.75 3.53 6.94
C SER A 344 -3.59 4.00 6.04
N MET A 345 -2.38 3.59 6.31
CA MET A 345 -1.98 2.80 7.47
C MET A 345 -1.24 3.73 8.45
N THR A 346 -1.43 3.54 9.73
CA THR A 346 -0.73 4.30 10.75
C THR A 346 0.28 3.43 11.48
N LEU A 347 1.45 3.99 11.81
CA LEU A 347 2.48 3.29 12.58
C LEU A 347 2.00 3.03 14.02
N GLU A 348 2.38 1.89 14.60
CA GLU A 348 2.02 1.53 15.99
C GLU A 348 2.46 2.55 17.03
N ASP A 349 3.56 3.25 16.79
CA ASP A 349 4.15 4.27 17.66
C ASP A 349 3.72 5.72 17.32
N ASN A 350 2.85 5.90 16.32
CA ASN A 350 2.27 7.22 16.04
C ASN A 350 1.06 7.49 16.95
N PHE A 351 1.32 7.58 18.28
CA PHE A 351 0.29 7.69 19.30
C PHE A 351 -0.66 8.87 19.10
N MET A 352 -0.17 9.99 18.58
CA MET A 352 -1.02 11.19 18.38
C MET A 352 -2.07 10.94 17.28
N VAL A 353 -1.65 10.38 16.15
CA VAL A 353 -2.56 10.07 15.04
C VAL A 353 -3.52 8.94 15.43
N ASN A 354 -3.02 7.90 16.08
CA ASN A 354 -3.84 6.76 16.51
C ASN A 354 -4.95 7.21 17.47
N ARG A 355 -4.63 7.99 18.50
CA ARG A 355 -5.63 8.55 19.45
C ARG A 355 -6.62 9.49 18.76
N PHE A 356 -6.17 10.29 17.79
CA PHE A 356 -7.07 11.16 17.03
C PHE A 356 -8.09 10.34 16.23
N ILE A 357 -7.64 9.29 15.55
CA ILE A 357 -8.50 8.40 14.76
C ILE A 357 -9.51 7.67 15.65
N GLU A 358 -9.08 7.15 16.81
CA GLU A 358 -9.97 6.53 17.80
C GLU A 358 -11.01 7.53 18.34
N ALA A 359 -10.60 8.76 18.66
CA ALA A 359 -11.50 9.80 19.15
C ALA A 359 -12.53 10.24 18.11
N MET A 360 -12.24 10.09 16.81
CA MET A 360 -13.21 10.33 15.75
C MET A 360 -14.26 9.21 15.62
N GLY A 361 -14.04 8.05 16.23
CA GLY A 361 -14.97 6.93 16.20
C GLY A 361 -14.55 5.76 15.31
N ALA A 362 -13.32 5.75 14.83
CA ALA A 362 -12.81 4.61 14.09
C ALA A 362 -12.32 3.50 15.02
N ASP A 363 -12.55 2.26 14.62
CA ASP A 363 -12.09 1.07 15.34
C ASP A 363 -10.91 0.43 14.59
N ARG A 364 -9.85 0.07 15.33
CA ARG A 364 -8.76 -0.71 14.74
C ARG A 364 -9.30 -2.09 14.38
N TYR A 365 -9.26 -2.45 13.09
CA TYR A 365 -9.84 -3.69 12.61
C TYR A 365 -8.86 -4.61 11.87
N LYS A 366 -7.66 -4.08 11.49
CA LYS A 366 -6.56 -4.88 10.93
C LYS A 366 -5.23 -4.44 11.49
N THR A 367 -4.31 -5.39 11.55
CA THR A 367 -2.90 -5.15 11.88
C THR A 367 -2.02 -5.79 10.82
N TYR A 368 -1.05 -5.02 10.34
CA TYR A 368 -0.02 -5.48 9.39
C TYR A 368 1.32 -5.41 10.05
N ARG A 369 2.21 -6.36 9.74
CA ARG A 369 3.56 -6.45 10.29
C ARG A 369 4.62 -6.44 9.22
N ILE A 370 5.64 -5.64 9.40
CA ILE A 370 6.90 -5.75 8.69
C ILE A 370 7.84 -6.58 9.56
N TYR A 371 8.52 -7.52 8.93
CA TYR A 371 9.55 -8.36 9.53
C TYR A 371 10.93 -7.93 9.06
N ARG A 372 11.95 -8.34 9.82
CA ARG A 372 13.35 -8.18 9.43
C ARG A 372 14.17 -9.40 9.84
N LYS A 373 15.28 -9.62 9.12
CA LYS A 373 16.26 -10.66 9.44
C LYS A 373 17.63 -10.18 8.99
N GLN A 374 18.65 -10.40 9.85
CA GLN A 374 20.04 -10.20 9.47
C GLN A 374 20.47 -11.29 8.50
N LEU A 375 21.22 -10.92 7.47
CA LEU A 375 21.79 -11.84 6.52
C LEU A 375 23.23 -12.13 6.96
N PRO A 376 23.56 -13.37 7.34
CA PRO A 376 24.95 -13.71 7.63
C PRO A 376 25.81 -13.52 6.39
N CYS A 377 27.06 -13.09 6.62
CA CYS A 377 28.08 -12.93 5.58
C CYS A 377 28.38 -14.27 4.89
#